data_cb461d5631d2cf645de520c81698bdeb
#
_entry.id   cb461d5631d2cf645de520c81698bdeb
#
_cell.length_a   1.000
_cell.length_b   1.000
_cell.length_c   1.000
_cell.angle_alpha   90.00
_cell.angle_beta   90.00
_cell.angle_gamma   90.00
#
_symmetry.space_group_name_H-M   'P 1'
#
loop_
_entity.id
_entity.type
_entity.pdbx_description
1 polymer ?
#
loop_
_entity_poly.entity_id
_entity_poly.type
_entity_poly.pdbx_seq_one_letter_code
_entity_poly.pdbx_strand_id
1 'polypeptide(L)'
;MWYSDLDSFEPAFALDVQLANGKAGKAVHSVSASGIWTRFRNRFIGDRAFYKMALSLVVPVIIQNTVTSFVNLLDNVMVGNLGTAHLSGVAIANHLMFVFNVTIFGALSGAGIYGAQFAGAKDWQRFRETLRFRLLVSVIITALAIFILTGWPVQLLSLYLQGEGDPADSAAMLNFGLQYLRIMLWGLLPFALSQSYSSALRDAGETVLPMRATLVAVFTNLVFNYVLIFGKLGLPALGVQGAALATVISRLAEFLVVAVVAHKNMDRFFFLNGLYRSLRIGRDLTKNIMLKGMPLLVNELLWSSGMVTMTQILSTKGLAVVGALNIAQTFTTLFGVFFFSFGTAVAIVTGQALGAGDGELAKAQVWKLMFFAVAVAGALGVLLSISADWITQIYRTEAEVRSLAAAFMRATALCMPFQAIANCAYFAIRSGGRTLLTMAFDSIYVWVFCVPYTYALVTFTALGIESIYPLSQLQHPLKAVISLVAVGSGIWARNLVGEKTESALTD
;
A
#
# COMPACT_ATOMS: atom_id res chain seq x y z
N MET A 1 -12.18 -2.60 31.64
CA MET A 1 -12.08 -1.17 31.88
C MET A 1 -11.53 -0.41 30.67
N TRP A 2 -11.67 -0.94 29.45
CA TRP A 2 -11.26 -0.32 28.16
C TRP A 2 -12.42 -0.29 27.15
N TYR A 3 -13.66 -0.51 27.60
CA TYR A 3 -14.84 -0.67 26.72
C TYR A 3 -15.83 0.50 26.81
N SER A 4 -15.64 1.46 27.72
CA SER A 4 -16.64 2.51 28.02
C SER A 4 -16.45 3.85 27.28
N ASP A 5 -15.32 4.07 26.58
CA ASP A 5 -15.06 5.38 25.94
C ASP A 5 -15.26 5.39 24.40
N LEU A 6 -15.91 4.35 23.85
CA LEU A 6 -16.12 4.21 22.40
C LEU A 6 -17.51 4.69 21.91
N ASP A 7 -18.41 5.05 22.83
CA ASP A 7 -19.77 5.53 22.45
C ASP A 7 -19.80 6.99 21.96
N SER A 8 -18.66 7.70 21.97
CA SER A 8 -18.55 9.08 21.50
C SER A 8 -17.99 9.24 20.07
N PHE A 9 -17.76 8.16 19.33
CA PHE A 9 -17.39 8.22 17.92
C PHE A 9 -18.64 8.13 17.04
N GLU A 10 -19.35 9.24 16.88
CA GLU A 10 -20.19 9.43 15.70
C GLU A 10 -19.32 9.28 14.44
N PRO A 11 -19.82 8.64 13.37
CA PRO A 11 -19.07 8.57 12.12
C PRO A 11 -18.73 9.99 11.68
N ALA A 12 -17.49 10.23 11.31
CA ALA A 12 -16.89 11.53 11.00
C ALA A 12 -17.63 12.39 9.93
N PHE A 13 -18.79 11.97 9.50
CA PHE A 13 -19.62 12.58 8.46
C PHE A 13 -20.92 13.23 8.97
N ALA A 14 -21.20 13.26 10.27
CA ALA A 14 -22.38 13.91 10.84
C ALA A 14 -22.12 15.36 11.31
N LEU A 15 -21.02 16.00 10.89
CA LEU A 15 -20.78 17.41 11.16
C LEU A 15 -21.35 18.27 10.03
N ASP A 16 -22.51 18.83 10.30
CA ASP A 16 -23.23 19.96 9.71
C ASP A 16 -22.70 20.59 8.41
N VAL A 17 -23.46 20.37 7.34
CA VAL A 17 -23.49 21.12 6.07
C VAL A 17 -24.18 22.50 6.26
N GLN A 18 -24.21 23.11 7.41
CA GLN A 18 -24.99 24.36 7.63
C GLN A 18 -24.23 25.68 7.62
N LEU A 19 -22.94 25.76 7.28
CA LEU A 19 -22.20 27.04 7.33
C LEU A 19 -21.52 27.47 6.00
N ALA A 20 -22.10 27.25 4.85
CA ALA A 20 -21.52 27.72 3.58
C ALA A 20 -22.46 28.51 2.65
N ASN A 21 -23.54 29.09 3.13
CA ASN A 21 -24.35 30.04 2.33
C ASN A 21 -24.28 31.46 2.90
N GLY A 22 -23.33 32.25 2.41
CA GLY A 22 -23.21 33.66 2.80
C GLY A 22 -22.17 34.46 2.02
N LYS A 23 -22.63 35.11 0.93
CA LYS A 23 -22.06 36.33 0.32
C LYS A 23 -20.87 36.18 -0.66
N ALA A 24 -21.20 36.05 -1.92
CA ALA A 24 -20.37 36.48 -3.04
C ALA A 24 -20.51 38.01 -3.22
N GLY A 25 -19.50 38.74 -2.78
CA GLY A 25 -19.32 40.18 -3.07
C GLY A 25 -18.01 40.34 -3.86
N LYS A 26 -18.10 40.77 -5.12
CA LYS A 26 -16.93 41.16 -5.96
C LYS A 26 -16.24 42.36 -5.32
N ALA A 27 -15.00 42.21 -4.91
CA ALA A 27 -14.09 43.33 -4.66
C ALA A 27 -12.73 43.01 -5.30
N VAL A 28 -12.34 43.85 -6.25
CA VAL A 28 -10.98 43.91 -6.81
C VAL A 28 -10.09 44.47 -5.70
N HIS A 29 -9.23 43.63 -5.10
CA HIS A 29 -8.28 44.05 -4.09
C HIS A 29 -6.84 43.85 -4.51
N SER A 30 -6.05 44.91 -4.37
CA SER A 30 -4.61 44.90 -4.35
C SER A 30 -4.09 43.74 -3.50
N VAL A 31 -3.19 42.92 -4.06
CA VAL A 31 -2.62 41.75 -3.40
C VAL A 31 -1.64 42.23 -2.33
N SER A 32 -2.11 42.40 -1.10
CA SER A 32 -1.22 42.63 0.05
C SER A 32 -0.60 41.28 0.48
N ALA A 33 0.59 41.30 1.11
CA ALA A 33 1.25 40.10 1.63
C ALA A 33 0.37 39.30 2.61
N SER A 34 -0.53 39.97 3.34
CA SER A 34 -1.55 39.35 4.21
C SER A 34 -2.60 38.57 3.40
N GLY A 35 -2.95 39.03 2.20
CA GLY A 35 -3.88 38.33 1.32
C GLY A 35 -3.28 37.07 0.68
N ILE A 36 -1.99 37.06 0.37
CA ILE A 36 -1.28 35.87 -0.14
C ILE A 36 -1.20 34.80 0.96
N TRP A 37 -0.81 35.17 2.16
CA TRP A 37 -0.73 34.25 3.31
C TRP A 37 -2.10 33.64 3.65
N THR A 38 -3.15 34.43 3.63
CA THR A 38 -4.51 33.94 3.89
C THR A 38 -4.96 32.95 2.81
N ARG A 39 -4.68 33.22 1.52
CA ARG A 39 -4.98 32.28 0.43
C ARG A 39 -4.17 31.00 0.54
N PHE A 40 -2.87 31.08 0.87
CA PHE A 40 -2.02 29.91 1.11
C PHE A 40 -2.56 29.07 2.26
N ARG A 41 -2.80 29.70 3.42
CA ARG A 41 -3.34 29.04 4.60
C ARG A 41 -4.63 28.29 4.30
N ASN A 42 -5.60 28.94 3.67
CA ASN A 42 -6.90 28.34 3.39
C ASN A 42 -6.82 27.18 2.38
N ARG A 43 -5.84 27.21 1.47
CA ARG A 43 -5.64 26.17 0.46
C ARG A 43 -4.89 24.94 1.00
N PHE A 44 -3.88 25.15 1.82
CA PHE A 44 -2.92 24.10 2.21
C PHE A 44 -3.01 23.68 3.66
N ILE A 45 -3.54 24.52 4.52
CA ILE A 45 -3.65 24.24 5.97
C ILE A 45 -5.09 23.95 6.32
N GLY A 46 -5.32 22.78 6.95
CA GLY A 46 -6.62 22.38 7.48
C GLY A 46 -6.90 23.02 8.84
N ASP A 47 -8.15 23.00 9.25
CA ASP A 47 -8.54 23.31 10.62
C ASP A 47 -8.31 22.11 11.57
N ARG A 48 -8.60 22.28 12.83
CA ARG A 48 -8.44 21.23 13.85
C ARG A 48 -9.32 20.01 13.55
N ALA A 49 -10.52 20.22 13.02
CA ALA A 49 -11.44 19.14 12.68
C ALA A 49 -10.90 18.30 11.51
N PHE A 50 -10.34 18.97 10.48
CA PHE A 50 -9.67 18.31 9.38
C PHE A 50 -8.51 17.42 9.83
N TYR A 51 -7.61 17.94 10.69
CA TYR A 51 -6.49 17.13 11.17
C TYR A 51 -6.93 15.99 12.08
N LYS A 52 -7.97 16.16 12.89
CA LYS A 52 -8.56 15.08 13.70
C LYS A 52 -9.08 13.96 12.80
N MET A 53 -9.82 14.30 11.74
CA MET A 53 -10.32 13.37 10.73
C MET A 53 -9.15 12.69 9.98
N ALA A 54 -8.18 13.46 9.48
CA ALA A 54 -7.03 12.91 8.76
C ALA A 54 -6.22 11.94 9.63
N LEU A 55 -5.92 12.30 10.87
CA LEU A 55 -5.17 11.44 11.80
C LEU A 55 -5.95 10.19 12.19
N SER A 56 -7.28 10.26 12.34
CA SER A 56 -8.09 9.07 12.63
C SER A 56 -8.07 8.05 11.51
N LEU A 57 -7.81 8.45 10.28
CA LEU A 57 -7.65 7.56 9.13
C LEU A 57 -6.19 7.11 8.96
N VAL A 58 -5.24 8.03 9.05
CA VAL A 58 -3.82 7.78 8.74
C VAL A 58 -3.14 6.97 9.84
N VAL A 59 -3.34 7.31 11.12
CA VAL A 59 -2.62 6.69 12.24
C VAL A 59 -2.88 5.19 12.35
N PRO A 60 -4.12 4.68 12.28
CA PRO A 60 -4.35 3.24 12.29
C PRO A 60 -3.66 2.50 11.13
N VAL A 61 -3.64 3.11 9.93
CA VAL A 61 -2.99 2.52 8.76
C VAL A 61 -1.46 2.52 8.92
N ILE A 62 -0.88 3.59 9.48
CA ILE A 62 0.55 3.63 9.83
C ILE A 62 0.89 2.51 10.81
N ILE A 63 0.14 2.40 11.91
CA ILE A 63 0.38 1.36 12.93
C ILE A 63 0.29 -0.02 12.28
N GLN A 64 -0.77 -0.29 11.50
CA GLN A 64 -0.96 -1.54 10.77
C GLN A 64 0.26 -1.89 9.92
N ASN A 65 0.67 -1.00 9.03
CA ASN A 65 1.75 -1.24 8.09
C ASN A 65 3.12 -1.33 8.78
N THR A 66 3.39 -0.49 9.78
CA THR A 66 4.65 -0.51 10.54
C THR A 66 4.79 -1.83 11.28
N VAL A 67 3.75 -2.27 11.99
CA VAL A 67 3.79 -3.52 12.74
C VAL A 67 3.94 -4.72 11.82
N THR A 68 3.24 -4.72 10.67
CA THR A 68 3.40 -5.77 9.64
C THR A 68 4.85 -5.82 9.11
N SER A 69 5.45 -4.68 8.81
CA SER A 69 6.84 -4.62 8.32
C SER A 69 7.84 -5.11 9.35
N PHE A 70 7.62 -4.76 10.63
CA PHE A 70 8.46 -5.22 11.74
C PHE A 70 8.39 -6.74 11.95
N VAL A 71 7.19 -7.32 11.82
CA VAL A 71 7.01 -8.78 11.95
C VAL A 71 7.64 -9.52 10.78
N ASN A 72 7.51 -9.02 9.56
CA ASN A 72 8.20 -9.62 8.42
C ASN A 72 9.73 -9.65 8.62
N LEU A 73 10.28 -8.62 9.27
CA LEU A 73 11.69 -8.60 9.65
C LEU A 73 12.00 -9.67 10.70
N LEU A 74 11.18 -9.81 11.75
CA LEU A 74 11.35 -10.84 12.79
C LEU A 74 11.22 -12.25 12.20
N ASP A 75 10.27 -12.49 11.31
CA ASP A 75 10.10 -13.78 10.62
C ASP A 75 11.38 -14.17 9.87
N ASN A 76 11.97 -13.22 9.11
CA ASN A 76 13.22 -13.44 8.41
C ASN A 76 14.38 -13.76 9.37
N VAL A 77 14.47 -13.07 10.52
CA VAL A 77 15.48 -13.35 11.55
C VAL A 77 15.28 -14.74 12.17
N MET A 78 14.03 -15.11 12.49
CA MET A 78 13.72 -16.41 13.09
C MET A 78 14.02 -17.58 12.14
N VAL A 79 13.67 -17.44 10.86
CA VAL A 79 13.99 -18.44 9.82
C VAL A 79 15.50 -18.45 9.54
N GLY A 80 16.16 -17.30 9.54
CA GLY A 80 17.60 -17.18 9.35
C GLY A 80 18.43 -17.94 10.37
N ASN A 81 17.92 -18.07 11.62
CA ASN A 81 18.56 -18.88 12.67
C ASN A 81 18.58 -20.39 12.37
N LEU A 82 17.77 -20.88 11.41
CA LEU A 82 17.79 -22.27 10.96
C LEU A 82 18.93 -22.58 9.98
N GLY A 83 19.50 -21.54 9.34
CA GLY A 83 20.59 -21.62 8.38
C GLY A 83 20.27 -20.99 7.03
N THR A 84 21.31 -20.76 6.23
CA THR A 84 21.24 -20.00 4.97
C THR A 84 20.30 -20.66 3.94
N ALA A 85 20.39 -21.99 3.75
CA ALA A 85 19.54 -22.69 2.78
C ALA A 85 18.04 -22.60 3.13
N HIS A 86 17.69 -22.61 4.43
CA HIS A 86 16.32 -22.40 4.91
C HIS A 86 15.82 -21.00 4.60
N LEU A 87 16.63 -19.99 4.93
CA LEU A 87 16.28 -18.58 4.69
C LEU A 87 16.10 -18.29 3.19
N SER A 88 17.02 -18.77 2.35
CA SER A 88 16.96 -18.58 0.89
C SER A 88 15.76 -19.29 0.27
N GLY A 89 15.46 -20.54 0.68
CA GLY A 89 14.28 -21.26 0.22
C GLY A 89 12.97 -20.55 0.56
N VAL A 90 12.84 -20.02 1.79
CA VAL A 90 11.67 -19.22 2.21
C VAL A 90 11.60 -17.89 1.45
N ALA A 91 12.73 -17.21 1.23
CA ALA A 91 12.78 -15.96 0.49
C ALA A 91 12.27 -16.12 -0.95
N ILE A 92 12.69 -17.18 -1.64
CA ILE A 92 12.22 -17.51 -3.00
C ILE A 92 10.71 -17.77 -3.02
N ALA A 93 10.19 -18.56 -2.08
CA ALA A 93 8.75 -18.76 -1.97
C ALA A 93 7.98 -17.46 -1.68
N ASN A 94 8.55 -16.56 -0.86
CA ASN A 94 7.97 -15.25 -0.56
C ASN A 94 7.90 -14.33 -1.78
N HIS A 95 8.79 -14.45 -2.78
CA HIS A 95 8.64 -13.73 -4.05
C HIS A 95 7.35 -14.12 -4.78
N LEU A 96 7.00 -15.43 -4.80
CA LEU A 96 5.73 -15.87 -5.39
C LEU A 96 4.52 -15.37 -4.58
N MET A 97 4.63 -15.36 -3.24
CA MET A 97 3.59 -14.78 -2.37
C MET A 97 3.43 -13.28 -2.60
N PHE A 98 4.52 -12.56 -2.85
CA PHE A 98 4.47 -11.13 -3.17
C PHE A 98 3.69 -10.87 -4.46
N VAL A 99 3.93 -11.64 -5.52
CA VAL A 99 3.16 -11.54 -6.78
C VAL A 99 1.66 -11.75 -6.53
N PHE A 100 1.30 -12.75 -5.73
CA PHE A 100 -0.10 -12.98 -5.33
C PHE A 100 -0.68 -11.78 -4.56
N ASN A 101 0.06 -11.24 -3.58
CA ASN A 101 -0.39 -10.11 -2.76
C ASN A 101 -0.63 -8.85 -3.63
N VAL A 102 0.28 -8.54 -4.55
CA VAL A 102 0.15 -7.41 -5.49
C VAL A 102 -1.04 -7.62 -6.43
N THR A 103 -1.26 -8.85 -6.89
CA THR A 103 -2.42 -9.20 -7.74
C THR A 103 -3.74 -8.97 -7.01
N ILE A 104 -3.85 -9.42 -5.76
CA ILE A 104 -5.05 -9.17 -4.92
C ILE A 104 -5.23 -7.66 -4.72
N PHE A 105 -4.17 -6.92 -4.34
CA PHE A 105 -4.25 -5.47 -4.16
C PHE A 105 -4.72 -4.74 -5.42
N GLY A 106 -4.14 -5.05 -6.56
CA GLY A 106 -4.53 -4.47 -7.86
C GLY A 106 -5.98 -4.78 -8.23
N ALA A 107 -6.40 -6.04 -8.07
CA ALA A 107 -7.76 -6.48 -8.39
C ALA A 107 -8.84 -5.83 -7.51
N LEU A 108 -8.56 -5.65 -6.21
CA LEU A 108 -9.46 -4.97 -5.28
C LEU A 108 -9.52 -3.46 -5.50
N SER A 109 -8.47 -2.89 -6.10
CA SER A 109 -8.31 -1.47 -6.31
C SER A 109 -9.41 -0.83 -7.15
N GLY A 110 -9.84 -1.50 -8.22
CA GLY A 110 -10.94 -1.02 -9.07
C GLY A 110 -12.27 -0.92 -8.32
N ALA A 111 -12.59 -1.94 -7.51
CA ALA A 111 -13.76 -1.92 -6.66
C ALA A 111 -13.67 -0.84 -5.55
N GLY A 112 -12.44 -0.52 -5.10
CA GLY A 112 -12.18 0.54 -4.12
C GLY A 112 -12.60 1.92 -4.58
N ILE A 113 -12.38 2.25 -5.84
CA ILE A 113 -12.81 3.53 -6.41
C ILE A 113 -14.33 3.71 -6.26
N TYR A 114 -15.10 2.70 -6.68
CA TYR A 114 -16.56 2.73 -6.57
C TYR A 114 -17.04 2.62 -5.13
N GLY A 115 -16.37 1.79 -4.30
CA GLY A 115 -16.69 1.63 -2.88
C GLY A 115 -16.63 2.95 -2.13
N ALA A 116 -15.53 3.68 -2.23
CA ALA A 116 -15.37 4.96 -1.56
C ALA A 116 -16.41 5.98 -2.05
N GLN A 117 -16.71 6.03 -3.37
CA GLN A 117 -17.71 6.94 -3.91
C GLN A 117 -19.14 6.55 -3.50
N PHE A 118 -19.51 5.25 -3.50
CA PHE A 118 -20.82 4.82 -2.99
C PHE A 118 -20.98 5.08 -1.49
N ALA A 119 -19.91 4.95 -0.69
CA ALA A 119 -19.94 5.32 0.71
C ALA A 119 -20.22 6.83 0.88
N GLY A 120 -19.59 7.68 0.08
CA GLY A 120 -19.84 9.11 0.06
C GLY A 120 -21.24 9.49 -0.39
N ALA A 121 -21.77 8.80 -1.41
CA ALA A 121 -23.16 8.95 -1.88
C ALA A 121 -24.19 8.32 -0.91
N LYS A 122 -23.74 7.62 0.13
CA LYS A 122 -24.59 6.83 1.06
C LYS A 122 -25.42 5.75 0.35
N ASP A 123 -25.01 5.32 -0.83
CA ASP A 123 -25.61 4.21 -1.59
C ASP A 123 -25.06 2.86 -1.08
N TRP A 124 -25.58 2.43 0.05
CA TRP A 124 -25.12 1.21 0.72
C TRP A 124 -25.53 -0.08 0.00
N GLN A 125 -26.51 -0.01 -0.87
CA GLN A 125 -26.90 -1.16 -1.70
C GLN A 125 -25.81 -1.43 -2.74
N ARG A 126 -25.39 -0.43 -3.51
CA ARG A 126 -24.31 -0.57 -4.50
C ARG A 126 -22.94 -0.75 -3.83
N PHE A 127 -22.72 -0.13 -2.68
CA PHE A 127 -21.53 -0.40 -1.87
C PHE A 127 -21.42 -1.90 -1.54
N ARG A 128 -22.52 -2.54 -1.12
CA ARG A 128 -22.57 -4.00 -0.85
C ARG A 128 -22.24 -4.83 -2.08
N GLU A 129 -22.66 -4.40 -3.26
CA GLU A 129 -22.31 -5.06 -4.52
C GLU A 129 -20.80 -4.97 -4.81
N THR A 130 -20.13 -3.85 -4.48
CA THR A 130 -18.66 -3.75 -4.60
C THR A 130 -17.94 -4.71 -3.66
N LEU A 131 -18.45 -4.92 -2.46
CA LEU A 131 -17.89 -5.91 -1.53
C LEU A 131 -18.10 -7.34 -2.02
N ARG A 132 -19.31 -7.67 -2.56
CA ARG A 132 -19.55 -8.98 -3.22
C ARG A 132 -18.57 -9.22 -4.36
N PHE A 133 -18.34 -8.20 -5.20
CA PHE A 133 -17.37 -8.28 -6.28
C PHE A 133 -15.97 -8.60 -5.75
N ARG A 134 -15.51 -7.91 -4.70
CA ARG A 134 -14.21 -8.17 -4.08
C ARG A 134 -14.09 -9.59 -3.57
N LEU A 135 -15.09 -10.10 -2.86
CA LEU A 135 -15.08 -11.46 -2.34
C LEU A 135 -15.01 -12.49 -3.47
N LEU A 136 -15.81 -12.34 -4.53
CA LEU A 136 -15.81 -13.24 -5.68
C LEU A 136 -14.49 -13.22 -6.43
N VAL A 137 -13.96 -12.05 -6.75
CA VAL A 137 -12.67 -11.90 -7.45
C VAL A 137 -11.52 -12.44 -6.60
N SER A 138 -11.54 -12.24 -5.29
CA SER A 138 -10.55 -12.80 -4.37
C SER A 138 -10.55 -14.32 -4.38
N VAL A 139 -11.73 -14.94 -4.39
CA VAL A 139 -11.86 -16.41 -4.49
C VAL A 139 -11.34 -16.90 -5.84
N ILE A 140 -11.73 -16.25 -6.95
CA ILE A 140 -11.30 -16.65 -8.31
C ILE A 140 -9.77 -16.54 -8.44
N ILE A 141 -9.17 -15.41 -8.03
CA ILE A 141 -7.72 -15.20 -8.09
C ILE A 141 -7.00 -16.21 -7.20
N THR A 142 -7.53 -16.48 -6.00
CA THR A 142 -6.95 -17.47 -5.09
C THR A 142 -7.01 -18.87 -5.69
N ALA A 143 -8.12 -19.27 -6.26
CA ALA A 143 -8.27 -20.57 -6.92
C ALA A 143 -7.28 -20.72 -8.10
N LEU A 144 -7.15 -19.67 -8.93
CA LEU A 144 -6.18 -19.64 -10.02
C LEU A 144 -4.73 -19.71 -9.51
N ALA A 145 -4.40 -18.96 -8.46
CA ALA A 145 -3.07 -18.98 -7.84
C ALA A 145 -2.76 -20.38 -7.26
N ILE A 146 -3.69 -21.01 -6.55
CA ILE A 146 -3.53 -22.38 -6.03
C ILE A 146 -3.30 -23.35 -7.20
N PHE A 147 -4.10 -23.26 -8.27
CA PHE A 147 -3.95 -24.09 -9.46
C PHE A 147 -2.56 -23.96 -10.08
N ILE A 148 -2.07 -22.74 -10.28
CA ILE A 148 -0.75 -22.48 -10.86
C ILE A 148 0.37 -22.95 -9.92
N LEU A 149 0.29 -22.61 -8.64
CA LEU A 149 1.34 -22.91 -7.65
C LEU A 149 1.37 -24.40 -7.24
N THR A 150 0.29 -25.14 -7.45
CA THR A 150 0.27 -26.60 -7.27
C THR A 150 0.67 -27.36 -8.54
N GLY A 151 0.34 -26.81 -9.72
CA GLY A 151 0.65 -27.44 -11.01
C GLY A 151 2.13 -27.34 -11.41
N TRP A 152 2.78 -26.22 -11.11
CA TRP A 152 4.17 -25.94 -11.54
C TRP A 152 5.07 -25.41 -10.42
N PRO A 153 5.05 -25.96 -9.20
CA PRO A 153 5.78 -25.40 -8.06
C PRO A 153 7.29 -25.42 -8.26
N VAL A 154 7.84 -26.52 -8.78
CA VAL A 154 9.29 -26.69 -9.01
C VAL A 154 9.78 -25.71 -10.07
N GLN A 155 9.08 -25.61 -11.20
CA GLN A 155 9.44 -24.73 -12.29
C GLN A 155 9.46 -23.26 -11.86
N LEU A 156 8.45 -22.83 -11.09
CA LEU A 156 8.33 -21.45 -10.62
C LEU A 156 9.43 -21.09 -9.60
N LEU A 157 9.74 -21.97 -8.66
CA LEU A 157 10.80 -21.73 -7.69
C LEU A 157 12.18 -21.78 -8.34
N SER A 158 12.41 -22.70 -9.29
CA SER A 158 13.71 -22.82 -9.97
C SER A 158 14.05 -21.63 -10.88
N LEU A 159 13.08 -20.79 -11.27
CA LEU A 159 13.36 -19.53 -11.97
C LEU A 159 14.25 -18.59 -11.15
N TYR A 160 14.19 -18.67 -9.83
CA TYR A 160 14.95 -17.83 -8.90
C TYR A 160 16.27 -18.48 -8.47
N LEU A 161 16.53 -19.74 -8.82
CA LEU A 161 17.74 -20.49 -8.48
C LEU A 161 18.78 -20.51 -9.59
N GLN A 162 18.50 -19.91 -10.76
CA GLN A 162 19.41 -19.92 -11.90
C GLN A 162 20.63 -19.04 -11.63
N GLY A 163 21.81 -19.65 -11.60
CA GLY A 163 23.09 -18.95 -11.45
C GLY A 163 23.67 -18.97 -10.03
N GLU A 164 23.07 -19.64 -9.09
CA GLU A 164 23.56 -19.76 -7.72
C GLU A 164 24.34 -21.06 -7.48
N GLY A 165 25.62 -20.95 -7.16
CA GLY A 165 26.51 -21.78 -6.38
C GLY A 165 26.52 -23.31 -6.63
N ASP A 166 26.73 -24.06 -5.53
CA ASP A 166 26.76 -25.52 -5.53
C ASP A 166 25.37 -26.11 -5.85
N PRO A 167 25.27 -27.09 -6.76
CA PRO A 167 24.02 -27.82 -7.06
C PRO A 167 23.33 -28.42 -5.81
N ALA A 168 24.10 -28.82 -4.79
CA ALA A 168 23.56 -29.36 -3.55
C ALA A 168 22.82 -28.30 -2.72
N ASP A 169 23.36 -27.08 -2.65
CA ASP A 169 22.75 -25.96 -1.96
C ASP A 169 21.46 -25.53 -2.68
N SER A 170 21.47 -25.45 -4.00
CA SER A 170 20.30 -25.13 -4.83
C SER A 170 19.18 -26.16 -4.63
N ALA A 171 19.50 -27.45 -4.55
CA ALA A 171 18.52 -28.51 -4.27
C ALA A 171 17.93 -28.42 -2.86
N ALA A 172 18.74 -28.07 -1.86
CA ALA A 172 18.28 -27.85 -0.49
C ALA A 172 17.34 -26.64 -0.40
N MET A 173 17.70 -25.49 -1.01
CA MET A 173 16.87 -24.28 -1.08
C MET A 173 15.52 -24.55 -1.76
N LEU A 174 15.54 -25.30 -2.88
CA LEU A 174 14.31 -25.69 -3.59
C LEU A 174 13.39 -26.54 -2.69
N ASN A 175 13.96 -27.50 -1.97
CA ASN A 175 13.20 -28.38 -1.08
C ASN A 175 12.54 -27.57 0.06
N PHE A 176 13.28 -26.69 0.72
CA PHE A 176 12.72 -25.83 1.77
C PHE A 176 11.67 -24.84 1.23
N GLY A 177 11.91 -24.28 0.04
CA GLY A 177 10.93 -23.44 -0.65
C GLY A 177 9.64 -24.18 -0.96
N LEU A 178 9.72 -25.44 -1.44
CA LEU A 178 8.56 -26.28 -1.71
C LEU A 178 7.78 -26.64 -0.44
N GLN A 179 8.49 -26.99 0.65
CA GLN A 179 7.85 -27.28 1.95
C GLN A 179 7.07 -26.06 2.47
N TYR A 180 7.69 -24.88 2.40
CA TYR A 180 7.08 -23.64 2.81
C TYR A 180 5.86 -23.30 1.93
N LEU A 181 6.02 -23.34 0.61
CA LEU A 181 4.99 -23.00 -0.37
C LEU A 181 3.73 -23.86 -0.19
N ARG A 182 3.89 -25.19 -0.06
CA ARG A 182 2.75 -26.13 0.10
C ARG A 182 1.85 -25.75 1.28
N ILE A 183 2.44 -25.32 2.40
CA ILE A 183 1.67 -24.91 3.58
C ILE A 183 1.04 -23.52 3.34
N MET A 184 1.79 -22.60 2.76
CA MET A 184 1.33 -21.23 2.49
C MET A 184 0.09 -21.15 1.60
N LEU A 185 -0.14 -22.15 0.72
CA LEU A 185 -1.33 -22.21 -0.13
C LEU A 185 -2.63 -22.16 0.69
N TRP A 186 -2.66 -22.77 1.88
CA TRP A 186 -3.82 -22.73 2.78
C TRP A 186 -4.10 -21.32 3.35
N GLY A 187 -3.09 -20.49 3.43
CA GLY A 187 -3.20 -19.10 3.90
C GLY A 187 -3.64 -18.10 2.84
N LEU A 188 -3.68 -18.47 1.54
CA LEU A 188 -4.00 -17.54 0.46
C LEU A 188 -5.45 -17.06 0.53
N LEU A 189 -6.39 -17.98 0.74
CA LEU A 189 -7.83 -17.63 0.81
C LEU A 189 -8.17 -16.77 2.02
N PRO A 190 -7.78 -17.11 3.26
CA PRO A 190 -7.98 -16.23 4.41
C PRO A 190 -7.39 -14.85 4.21
N PHE A 191 -6.18 -14.75 3.65
CA PHE A 191 -5.56 -13.46 3.34
C PHE A 191 -6.40 -12.64 2.35
N ALA A 192 -6.80 -13.22 1.22
CA ALA A 192 -7.56 -12.52 0.19
C ALA A 192 -8.93 -12.03 0.69
N LEU A 193 -9.61 -12.85 1.51
CA LEU A 193 -10.87 -12.48 2.15
C LEU A 193 -10.66 -11.38 3.21
N SER A 194 -9.61 -11.48 4.04
CA SER A 194 -9.25 -10.42 4.99
C SER A 194 -9.01 -9.09 4.29
N GLN A 195 -8.27 -9.08 3.16
CA GLN A 195 -8.04 -7.87 2.37
C GLN A 195 -9.33 -7.31 1.76
N SER A 196 -10.25 -8.17 1.33
CA SER A 196 -11.56 -7.74 0.80
C SER A 196 -12.40 -7.02 1.85
N TYR A 197 -12.49 -7.56 3.06
CA TYR A 197 -13.19 -6.91 4.18
C TYR A 197 -12.49 -5.62 4.61
N SER A 198 -11.18 -5.69 4.83
CA SER A 198 -10.38 -4.55 5.30
C SER A 198 -10.40 -3.38 4.32
N SER A 199 -10.37 -3.65 3.01
CA SER A 199 -10.47 -2.59 2.00
C SER A 199 -11.86 -1.96 1.97
N ALA A 200 -12.93 -2.76 2.09
CA ALA A 200 -14.29 -2.23 2.16
C ALA A 200 -14.54 -1.39 3.42
N LEU A 201 -14.06 -1.84 4.57
CA LEU A 201 -14.13 -1.06 5.82
C LEU A 201 -13.40 0.28 5.69
N ARG A 202 -12.19 0.28 5.11
CA ARG A 202 -11.45 1.53 4.84
C ARG A 202 -12.21 2.46 3.90
N ASP A 203 -12.83 1.96 2.84
CA ASP A 203 -13.64 2.79 1.93
C ASP A 203 -14.85 3.42 2.63
N ALA A 204 -15.41 2.74 3.63
CA ALA A 204 -16.45 3.27 4.50
C ALA A 204 -15.93 4.23 5.61
N GLY A 205 -14.61 4.48 5.67
CA GLY A 205 -13.97 5.34 6.66
C GLY A 205 -13.55 4.63 7.95
N GLU A 206 -13.69 3.30 8.04
CA GLU A 206 -13.29 2.52 9.20
C GLU A 206 -11.89 1.93 9.00
N THR A 207 -10.90 2.48 9.71
CA THR A 207 -9.50 2.02 9.65
C THR A 207 -9.04 1.30 10.91
N VAL A 208 -9.78 1.48 12.03
CA VAL A 208 -9.39 0.93 13.33
C VAL A 208 -9.62 -0.57 13.40
N LEU A 209 -10.74 -1.08 12.86
CA LEU A 209 -11.01 -2.52 12.89
C LEU A 209 -9.99 -3.32 12.04
N PRO A 210 -9.66 -2.94 10.80
CA PRO A 210 -8.56 -3.57 10.07
C PRO A 210 -7.23 -3.56 10.84
N MET A 211 -6.86 -2.42 11.45
CA MET A 211 -5.66 -2.32 12.28
C MET A 211 -5.68 -3.33 13.44
N ARG A 212 -6.78 -3.41 14.19
CA ARG A 212 -6.90 -4.35 15.31
C ARG A 212 -6.79 -5.82 14.86
N ALA A 213 -7.41 -6.15 13.72
CA ALA A 213 -7.31 -7.50 13.16
C ALA A 213 -5.87 -7.85 12.81
N THR A 214 -5.14 -6.92 12.17
CA THR A 214 -3.72 -7.10 11.87
C THR A 214 -2.86 -7.21 13.14
N LEU A 215 -3.12 -6.42 14.18
CA LEU A 215 -2.39 -6.54 15.46
C LEU A 215 -2.57 -7.92 16.10
N VAL A 216 -3.79 -8.47 16.08
CA VAL A 216 -4.05 -9.84 16.55
C VAL A 216 -3.30 -10.86 15.68
N ALA A 217 -3.33 -10.71 14.36
CA ALA A 217 -2.61 -11.60 13.45
C ALA A 217 -1.10 -11.60 13.71
N VAL A 218 -0.52 -10.42 13.88
CA VAL A 218 0.89 -10.21 14.16
C VAL A 218 1.30 -10.86 15.49
N PHE A 219 0.53 -10.65 16.55
CA PHE A 219 0.79 -11.31 17.84
C PHE A 219 0.68 -12.83 17.71
N THR A 220 -0.34 -13.33 17.02
CA THR A 220 -0.53 -14.74 16.72
C THR A 220 0.66 -15.30 15.95
N ASN A 221 1.09 -14.62 14.88
CA ASN A 221 2.25 -15.03 14.08
C ASN A 221 3.53 -15.14 14.92
N LEU A 222 3.82 -14.10 15.72
CA LEU A 222 5.02 -14.08 16.56
C LEU A 222 5.06 -15.25 17.58
N VAL A 223 3.93 -15.49 18.25
CA VAL A 223 3.82 -16.58 19.23
C VAL A 223 3.98 -17.96 18.56
N PHE A 224 3.23 -18.19 17.46
CA PHE A 224 3.29 -19.47 16.76
C PHE A 224 4.61 -19.68 16.03
N ASN A 225 5.26 -18.65 15.51
CA ASN A 225 6.61 -18.75 14.97
C ASN A 225 7.60 -19.26 16.04
N TYR A 226 7.61 -18.62 17.21
CA TYR A 226 8.50 -19.02 18.29
C TYR A 226 8.26 -20.48 18.72
N VAL A 227 6.99 -20.87 18.84
CA VAL A 227 6.61 -22.21 19.29
C VAL A 227 6.90 -23.28 18.23
N LEU A 228 6.49 -23.05 16.97
CA LEU A 228 6.53 -24.06 15.91
C LEU A 228 7.89 -24.16 15.22
N ILE A 229 8.61 -23.05 15.06
CA ILE A 229 9.95 -23.08 14.45
C ILE A 229 10.92 -23.82 15.38
N PHE A 230 10.91 -23.47 16.67
CA PHE A 230 11.91 -23.96 17.64
C PHE A 230 11.43 -25.12 18.48
N GLY A 231 10.22 -25.64 18.32
CA GLY A 231 9.70 -26.79 19.05
C GLY A 231 9.55 -26.52 20.54
N LYS A 232 8.87 -25.44 20.92
CA LYS A 232 8.61 -25.09 22.33
C LYS A 232 7.25 -25.61 22.80
N LEU A 233 7.00 -25.55 24.11
CA LEU A 233 5.75 -26.01 24.76
C LEU A 233 5.38 -27.48 24.47
N GLY A 234 6.38 -28.35 24.28
CA GLY A 234 6.16 -29.77 24.01
C GLY A 234 5.80 -30.12 22.55
N LEU A 235 5.83 -29.18 21.66
CA LEU A 235 5.64 -29.41 20.22
C LEU A 235 6.98 -29.71 19.54
N PRO A 236 7.00 -30.51 18.45
CA PRO A 236 8.23 -30.76 17.69
C PRO A 236 8.69 -29.49 16.96
N ALA A 237 10.00 -29.34 16.77
CA ALA A 237 10.57 -28.27 15.95
C ALA A 237 10.29 -28.55 14.48
N LEU A 238 9.43 -27.73 13.87
CA LEU A 238 9.00 -27.87 12.48
C LEU A 238 9.86 -27.02 11.52
N GLY A 239 10.75 -26.16 12.04
CA GLY A 239 11.61 -25.31 11.22
C GLY A 239 10.82 -24.45 10.23
N VAL A 240 11.16 -24.56 8.92
CA VAL A 240 10.52 -23.80 7.84
C VAL A 240 9.01 -24.07 7.72
N GLN A 241 8.58 -25.32 7.94
CA GLN A 241 7.17 -25.68 7.94
C GLN A 241 6.43 -25.00 9.11
N GLY A 242 7.10 -24.88 10.26
CA GLY A 242 6.57 -24.14 11.41
C GLY A 242 6.33 -22.66 11.11
N ALA A 243 7.25 -22.00 10.41
CA ALA A 243 7.10 -20.63 9.98
C ALA A 243 5.90 -20.43 9.02
N ALA A 244 5.77 -21.35 8.04
CA ALA A 244 4.63 -21.31 7.13
C ALA A 244 3.29 -21.51 7.86
N LEU A 245 3.23 -22.48 8.76
CA LEU A 245 2.02 -22.78 9.54
C LEU A 245 1.63 -21.62 10.46
N ALA A 246 2.59 -20.99 11.13
CA ALA A 246 2.36 -19.81 11.95
C ALA A 246 1.76 -18.64 11.11
N THR A 247 2.28 -18.45 9.90
CA THR A 247 1.74 -17.45 8.97
C THR A 247 0.32 -17.79 8.52
N VAL A 248 0.02 -19.05 8.23
CA VAL A 248 -1.34 -19.47 7.86
C VAL A 248 -2.33 -19.26 9.02
N ILE A 249 -1.94 -19.65 10.24
CA ILE A 249 -2.76 -19.44 11.44
C ILE A 249 -3.03 -17.95 11.66
N SER A 250 -2.01 -17.11 11.52
CA SER A 250 -2.16 -15.66 11.70
C SER A 250 -3.09 -15.02 10.65
N ARG A 251 -3.00 -15.44 9.38
CA ARG A 251 -3.92 -14.98 8.31
C ARG A 251 -5.36 -15.41 8.56
N LEU A 252 -5.55 -16.63 9.08
CA LEU A 252 -6.87 -17.09 9.49
C LEU A 252 -7.41 -16.29 10.67
N ALA A 253 -6.57 -16.00 11.68
CA ALA A 253 -6.94 -15.17 12.82
C ALA A 253 -7.32 -13.75 12.36
N GLU A 254 -6.56 -13.13 11.46
CA GLU A 254 -6.88 -11.81 10.89
C GLU A 254 -8.24 -11.81 10.22
N PHE A 255 -8.49 -12.77 9.34
CA PHE A 255 -9.77 -12.92 8.65
C PHE A 255 -10.94 -13.11 9.63
N LEU A 256 -10.78 -14.01 10.59
CA LEU A 256 -11.83 -14.28 11.59
C LEU A 256 -12.13 -13.03 12.44
N VAL A 257 -11.10 -12.31 12.88
CA VAL A 257 -11.30 -11.09 13.67
C VAL A 257 -12.03 -10.04 12.85
N VAL A 258 -11.58 -9.73 11.63
CA VAL A 258 -12.22 -8.69 10.82
C VAL A 258 -13.65 -9.09 10.44
N ALA A 259 -13.88 -10.34 10.03
CA ALA A 259 -15.19 -10.79 9.61
C ALA A 259 -16.18 -10.90 10.78
N VAL A 260 -15.79 -11.57 11.89
CA VAL A 260 -16.67 -11.77 13.04
C VAL A 260 -17.01 -10.46 13.73
N VAL A 261 -16.00 -9.59 13.96
CA VAL A 261 -16.26 -8.30 14.61
C VAL A 261 -17.12 -7.39 13.73
N ALA A 262 -16.88 -7.37 12.41
CA ALA A 262 -17.71 -6.60 11.49
C ALA A 262 -19.17 -7.10 11.47
N HIS A 263 -19.39 -8.41 11.46
CA HIS A 263 -20.74 -8.98 11.49
C HIS A 263 -21.44 -8.88 12.85
N LYS A 264 -20.70 -8.88 13.96
CA LYS A 264 -21.29 -8.64 15.28
C LYS A 264 -21.75 -7.20 15.48
N ASN A 265 -21.17 -6.25 14.73
CA ASN A 265 -21.49 -4.83 14.80
C ASN A 265 -22.21 -4.36 13.54
N MET A 266 -23.23 -5.10 13.08
CA MET A 266 -23.99 -4.76 11.86
C MET A 266 -24.75 -3.44 11.98
N ASP A 267 -25.08 -2.99 13.20
CA ASP A 267 -25.70 -1.69 13.42
C ASP A 267 -24.76 -0.54 13.02
N ARG A 268 -23.46 -0.73 13.23
CA ARG A 268 -22.42 0.20 12.78
C ARG A 268 -22.04 -0.04 11.30
N PHE A 269 -21.97 -1.30 10.89
CA PHE A 269 -21.58 -1.72 9.55
C PHE A 269 -22.77 -2.25 8.76
N PHE A 270 -23.83 -1.46 8.74
CA PHE A 270 -25.13 -1.84 8.13
C PHE A 270 -25.05 -2.22 6.64
N PHE A 271 -23.98 -1.86 5.96
CA PHE A 271 -23.72 -2.34 4.60
C PHE A 271 -23.45 -3.85 4.52
N LEU A 272 -23.15 -4.53 5.63
CA LEU A 272 -23.02 -5.98 5.69
C LEU A 272 -24.38 -6.69 5.75
N ASN A 273 -25.47 -5.97 6.13
CA ASN A 273 -26.79 -6.55 6.20
C ASN A 273 -27.24 -7.08 4.83
N GLY A 274 -27.50 -8.40 4.76
CA GLY A 274 -27.90 -9.07 3.53
C GLY A 274 -26.78 -9.25 2.50
N LEU A 275 -25.48 -9.15 2.91
CA LEU A 275 -24.34 -9.38 2.03
C LEU A 275 -24.42 -10.72 1.31
N TYR A 276 -24.75 -11.79 2.04
CA TYR A 276 -24.80 -13.16 1.53
C TYR A 276 -26.18 -13.62 1.08
N ARG A 277 -27.22 -12.77 1.19
CA ARG A 277 -28.57 -13.13 0.71
C ARG A 277 -28.63 -13.29 -0.81
N SER A 278 -27.75 -12.65 -1.52
CA SER A 278 -27.64 -12.73 -2.97
C SER A 278 -26.20 -12.53 -3.38
N LEU A 279 -25.71 -13.31 -4.32
CA LEU A 279 -24.43 -13.10 -4.97
C LEU A 279 -24.56 -12.23 -6.25
N ARG A 280 -25.73 -11.68 -6.49
CA ARG A 280 -25.96 -10.84 -7.68
C ARG A 280 -25.22 -9.53 -7.55
N ILE A 281 -24.54 -9.17 -8.62
CA ILE A 281 -23.85 -7.90 -8.83
C ILE A 281 -24.34 -7.34 -10.15
N GLY A 282 -24.66 -6.07 -10.21
CA GLY A 282 -25.10 -5.42 -11.45
C GLY A 282 -24.07 -5.61 -12.56
N ARG A 283 -24.51 -6.04 -13.74
CA ARG A 283 -23.59 -6.27 -14.89
C ARG A 283 -22.80 -5.00 -15.25
N ASP A 284 -23.46 -3.84 -15.23
CA ASP A 284 -22.84 -2.56 -15.52
C ASP A 284 -21.78 -2.20 -14.48
N LEU A 285 -22.07 -2.43 -13.18
CA LEU A 285 -21.11 -2.21 -12.11
C LEU A 285 -19.90 -3.13 -12.27
N THR A 286 -20.12 -4.43 -12.52
CA THR A 286 -19.05 -5.39 -12.80
C THR A 286 -18.16 -4.94 -13.96
N LYS A 287 -18.78 -4.58 -15.10
CA LYS A 287 -18.06 -4.08 -16.28
C LYS A 287 -17.23 -2.84 -15.95
N ASN A 288 -17.82 -1.89 -15.25
CA ASN A 288 -17.17 -0.62 -14.90
C ASN A 288 -16.01 -0.86 -13.92
N ILE A 289 -16.18 -1.72 -12.91
CA ILE A 289 -15.11 -2.09 -11.99
C ILE A 289 -13.96 -2.77 -12.74
N MET A 290 -14.26 -3.71 -13.65
CA MET A 290 -13.23 -4.38 -14.46
C MET A 290 -12.49 -3.40 -15.37
N LEU A 291 -13.20 -2.52 -16.09
CA LEU A 291 -12.58 -1.52 -16.97
C LEU A 291 -11.66 -0.55 -16.22
N LYS A 292 -11.98 -0.19 -14.97
CA LYS A 292 -11.14 0.67 -14.15
C LYS A 292 -10.11 -0.12 -13.34
N GLY A 293 -10.39 -1.36 -12.98
CA GLY A 293 -9.52 -2.21 -12.18
C GLY A 293 -8.38 -2.84 -12.99
N MET A 294 -8.63 -3.27 -14.23
CA MET A 294 -7.61 -3.91 -15.06
C MET A 294 -6.37 -3.02 -15.30
N PRO A 295 -6.51 -1.73 -15.65
CA PRO A 295 -5.35 -0.85 -15.76
C PRO A 295 -4.57 -0.72 -14.44
N LEU A 296 -5.26 -0.73 -13.29
CA LEU A 296 -4.59 -0.67 -11.99
C LEU A 296 -3.85 -1.96 -11.66
N LEU A 297 -4.44 -3.13 -11.97
CA LEU A 297 -3.76 -4.40 -11.80
C LEU A 297 -2.47 -4.46 -12.64
N VAL A 298 -2.56 -4.08 -13.91
CA VAL A 298 -1.40 -4.01 -14.81
C VAL A 298 -0.38 -2.98 -14.30
N ASN A 299 -0.85 -1.83 -13.77
CA ASN A 299 0.01 -0.81 -13.18
C ASN A 299 0.85 -1.37 -12.03
N GLU A 300 0.24 -2.08 -11.08
CA GLU A 300 0.95 -2.63 -9.92
C GLU A 300 2.04 -3.65 -10.35
N LEU A 301 1.73 -4.50 -11.32
CA LEU A 301 2.70 -5.48 -11.86
C LEU A 301 3.85 -4.80 -12.61
N LEU A 302 3.55 -3.83 -13.48
CA LEU A 302 4.56 -3.07 -14.22
C LEU A 302 5.42 -2.20 -13.29
N TRP A 303 4.82 -1.55 -12.30
CA TRP A 303 5.55 -0.76 -11.32
C TRP A 303 6.52 -1.63 -10.53
N SER A 304 6.03 -2.75 -10.01
CA SER A 304 6.83 -3.70 -9.23
C SER A 304 8.02 -4.25 -10.05
N SER A 305 7.77 -4.70 -11.28
CA SER A 305 8.84 -5.20 -12.17
C SER A 305 9.85 -4.13 -12.54
N GLY A 306 9.40 -2.89 -12.75
CA GLY A 306 10.29 -1.76 -13.02
C GLY A 306 11.22 -1.43 -11.86
N MET A 307 10.72 -1.47 -10.62
CA MET A 307 11.52 -1.25 -9.42
C MET A 307 12.59 -2.34 -9.23
N VAL A 308 12.23 -3.61 -9.47
CA VAL A 308 13.20 -4.72 -9.47
C VAL A 308 14.27 -4.52 -10.53
N THR A 309 13.89 -4.15 -11.75
CA THR A 309 14.82 -3.88 -12.85
C THR A 309 15.80 -2.74 -12.52
N MET A 310 15.31 -1.65 -11.93
CA MET A 310 16.19 -0.55 -11.49
C MET A 310 17.20 -1.00 -10.44
N THR A 311 16.75 -1.78 -9.45
CA THR A 311 17.64 -2.34 -8.42
C THR A 311 18.69 -3.25 -9.06
N GLN A 312 18.30 -4.09 -10.02
CA GLN A 312 19.21 -4.97 -10.75
C GLN A 312 20.25 -4.17 -11.54
N ILE A 313 19.86 -3.11 -12.26
CA ILE A 313 20.78 -2.24 -12.99
C ILE A 313 21.83 -1.62 -12.04
N LEU A 314 21.41 -1.09 -10.91
CA LEU A 314 22.32 -0.51 -9.91
C LEU A 314 23.26 -1.57 -9.32
N SER A 315 22.77 -2.80 -9.12
CA SER A 315 23.53 -3.92 -8.55
C SER A 315 24.70 -4.36 -9.43
N THR A 316 24.70 -4.06 -10.74
CA THR A 316 25.82 -4.36 -11.65
C THR A 316 27.12 -3.59 -11.31
N LYS A 317 27.04 -2.55 -10.47
CA LYS A 317 28.21 -1.76 -10.05
C LYS A 317 29.07 -2.43 -8.97
N GLY A 318 28.65 -3.58 -8.44
CA GLY A 318 29.48 -4.38 -7.54
C GLY A 318 28.77 -4.94 -6.32
N LEU A 319 29.41 -5.87 -5.65
CA LEU A 319 28.85 -6.58 -4.48
C LEU A 319 28.61 -5.65 -3.29
N ALA A 320 29.50 -4.69 -3.06
CA ALA A 320 29.33 -3.68 -2.01
C ALA A 320 28.06 -2.85 -2.21
N VAL A 321 27.72 -2.55 -3.49
CA VAL A 321 26.50 -1.82 -3.85
C VAL A 321 25.25 -2.63 -3.54
N VAL A 322 25.25 -3.95 -3.80
CA VAL A 322 24.14 -4.85 -3.46
C VAL A 322 23.87 -4.81 -1.96
N GLY A 323 24.92 -4.94 -1.15
CA GLY A 323 24.82 -4.85 0.31
C GLY A 323 24.28 -3.51 0.78
N ALA A 324 24.79 -2.42 0.22
CA ALA A 324 24.36 -1.06 0.56
C ALA A 324 22.89 -0.80 0.16
N LEU A 325 22.46 -1.26 -1.02
CA LEU A 325 21.06 -1.15 -1.47
C LEU A 325 20.12 -1.90 -0.53
N ASN A 326 20.46 -3.12 -0.12
CA ASN A 326 19.64 -3.93 0.78
C ASN A 326 19.46 -3.23 2.14
N ILE A 327 20.53 -2.69 2.71
CA ILE A 327 20.48 -1.93 3.97
C ILE A 327 19.60 -0.69 3.79
N ALA A 328 19.89 0.13 2.78
CA ALA A 328 19.14 1.35 2.51
C ALA A 328 17.66 1.06 2.26
N GLN A 329 17.34 0.03 1.46
CA GLN A 329 15.96 -0.32 1.11
C GLN A 329 15.14 -0.80 2.31
N THR A 330 15.75 -1.50 3.26
CA THR A 330 15.08 -1.93 4.49
C THR A 330 14.53 -0.71 5.25
N PHE A 331 15.34 0.31 5.46
CA PHE A 331 14.93 1.50 6.20
C PHE A 331 14.03 2.42 5.37
N THR A 332 14.32 2.60 4.08
CA THR A 332 13.46 3.42 3.21
C THR A 332 12.06 2.82 3.06
N THR A 333 11.92 1.49 3.07
CA THR A 333 10.60 0.82 3.08
C THR A 333 9.86 1.10 4.38
N LEU A 334 10.55 1.02 5.53
CA LEU A 334 9.95 1.31 6.83
C LEU A 334 9.44 2.76 6.92
N PHE A 335 10.19 3.72 6.39
CA PHE A 335 9.75 5.11 6.30
C PHE A 335 8.69 5.32 5.20
N GLY A 336 8.71 4.52 4.14
CA GLY A 336 7.71 4.52 3.05
C GLY A 336 6.29 4.19 3.51
N VAL A 337 6.14 3.43 4.59
CA VAL A 337 4.84 3.12 5.22
C VAL A 337 4.00 4.37 5.45
N PHE A 338 4.64 5.48 5.85
CA PHE A 338 3.95 6.74 6.12
C PHE A 338 3.31 7.29 4.83
N PHE A 339 4.02 7.27 3.71
CA PHE A 339 3.50 7.79 2.43
C PHE A 339 2.30 6.99 1.94
N PHE A 340 2.38 5.67 2.00
CA PHE A 340 1.27 4.79 1.63
C PHE A 340 0.04 5.02 2.51
N SER A 341 0.25 5.26 3.79
CA SER A 341 -0.84 5.52 4.72
C SER A 341 -1.56 6.84 4.41
N PHE A 342 -0.82 7.90 4.08
CA PHE A 342 -1.40 9.16 3.60
C PHE A 342 -2.13 8.97 2.26
N GLY A 343 -1.56 8.21 1.33
CA GLY A 343 -2.23 7.86 0.08
C GLY A 343 -3.57 7.17 0.29
N THR A 344 -3.64 6.22 1.22
CA THR A 344 -4.89 5.54 1.59
C THR A 344 -5.92 6.54 2.14
N ALA A 345 -5.52 7.45 3.02
CA ALA A 345 -6.42 8.49 3.53
C ALA A 345 -6.91 9.44 2.42
N VAL A 346 -6.02 9.83 1.49
CA VAL A 346 -6.41 10.60 0.30
C VAL A 346 -7.46 9.84 -0.50
N ALA A 347 -7.27 8.53 -0.75
CA ALA A 347 -8.24 7.73 -1.50
C ALA A 347 -9.62 7.72 -0.84
N ILE A 348 -9.68 7.52 0.47
CA ILE A 348 -10.92 7.46 1.24
C ILE A 348 -11.64 8.82 1.20
N VAL A 349 -10.95 9.86 1.67
CA VAL A 349 -11.53 11.21 1.82
C VAL A 349 -11.97 11.78 0.48
N THR A 350 -11.12 11.64 -0.54
CA THR A 350 -11.41 12.13 -1.89
C THR A 350 -12.54 11.33 -2.55
N GLY A 351 -12.50 10.00 -2.45
CA GLY A 351 -13.54 9.14 -3.01
C GLY A 351 -14.91 9.43 -2.42
N GLN A 352 -14.98 9.60 -1.10
CA GLN A 352 -16.23 9.94 -0.41
C GLN A 352 -16.74 11.34 -0.79
N ALA A 353 -15.87 12.35 -0.87
CA ALA A 353 -16.25 13.70 -1.29
C ALA A 353 -16.77 13.71 -2.75
N LEU A 354 -16.09 13.00 -3.67
CA LEU A 354 -16.55 12.85 -5.05
C LEU A 354 -17.89 12.12 -5.13
N GLY A 355 -18.08 11.07 -4.35
CA GLY A 355 -19.35 10.34 -4.29
C GLY A 355 -20.50 11.16 -3.75
N ALA A 356 -20.24 12.05 -2.80
CA ALA A 356 -21.22 13.01 -2.29
C ALA A 356 -21.55 14.14 -3.28
N GLY A 357 -20.87 14.21 -4.43
CA GLY A 357 -21.08 15.24 -5.45
C GLY A 357 -20.27 16.52 -5.22
N ASP A 358 -19.42 16.59 -4.20
CA ASP A 358 -18.64 17.78 -3.87
C ASP A 358 -17.20 17.67 -4.40
N GLY A 359 -17.03 17.93 -5.68
CA GLY A 359 -15.73 17.92 -6.35
C GLY A 359 -14.77 19.02 -5.85
N GLU A 360 -15.29 20.16 -5.43
CA GLU A 360 -14.45 21.25 -4.89
C GLU A 360 -13.91 20.92 -3.51
N LEU A 361 -14.72 20.31 -2.67
CA LEU A 361 -14.27 19.76 -1.38
C LEU A 361 -13.18 18.71 -1.60
N ALA A 362 -13.39 17.76 -2.53
CA ALA A 362 -12.40 16.76 -2.87
C ALA A 362 -11.05 17.38 -3.27
N LYS A 363 -11.04 18.37 -4.15
CA LYS A 363 -9.83 19.11 -4.55
C LYS A 363 -9.15 19.79 -3.36
N ALA A 364 -9.94 20.50 -2.53
CA ALA A 364 -9.41 21.19 -1.36
C ALA A 364 -8.77 20.23 -0.35
N GLN A 365 -9.42 19.08 -0.09
CA GLN A 365 -8.92 18.06 0.83
C GLN A 365 -7.62 17.42 0.33
N VAL A 366 -7.48 17.17 -0.97
CA VAL A 366 -6.23 16.63 -1.55
C VAL A 366 -5.06 17.58 -1.29
N TRP A 367 -5.21 18.90 -1.52
CA TRP A 367 -4.13 19.85 -1.28
C TRP A 367 -3.71 19.90 0.20
N LYS A 368 -4.68 19.87 1.12
CA LYS A 368 -4.41 19.88 2.57
C LYS A 368 -3.73 18.59 3.02
N LEU A 369 -4.21 17.41 2.58
CA LEU A 369 -3.60 16.13 2.92
C LEU A 369 -2.21 15.99 2.31
N MET A 370 -2.01 16.43 1.06
CA MET A 370 -0.72 16.42 0.39
C MET A 370 0.29 17.31 1.12
N PHE A 371 -0.09 18.52 1.51
CA PHE A 371 0.77 19.41 2.29
C PHE A 371 1.16 18.80 3.63
N PHE A 372 0.21 18.19 4.32
CA PHE A 372 0.46 17.48 5.59
C PHE A 372 1.41 16.29 5.39
N ALA A 373 1.18 15.49 4.34
CA ALA A 373 2.06 14.37 3.99
C ALA A 373 3.49 14.83 3.68
N VAL A 374 3.65 15.95 2.95
CA VAL A 374 4.95 16.55 2.63
C VAL A 374 5.68 17.03 3.89
N ALA A 375 4.97 17.67 4.81
CA ALA A 375 5.55 18.12 6.07
C ALA A 375 6.04 16.94 6.93
N VAL A 376 5.24 15.88 7.05
CA VAL A 376 5.63 14.65 7.76
C VAL A 376 6.80 13.96 7.04
N ALA A 377 6.74 13.83 5.71
CA ALA A 377 7.81 13.23 4.91
C ALA A 377 9.13 14.00 5.03
N GLY A 378 9.06 15.33 5.07
CA GLY A 378 10.24 16.17 5.29
C GLY A 378 10.86 15.95 6.68
N ALA A 379 10.03 15.91 7.73
CA ALA A 379 10.49 15.62 9.08
C ALA A 379 11.15 14.23 9.18
N LEU A 380 10.52 13.21 8.59
CA LEU A 380 11.05 11.85 8.53
C LEU A 380 12.32 11.77 7.69
N GLY A 381 12.41 12.51 6.58
CA GLY A 381 13.61 12.61 5.76
C GLY A 381 14.80 13.21 6.53
N VAL A 382 14.55 14.27 7.29
CA VAL A 382 15.57 14.84 8.20
C VAL A 382 16.01 13.80 9.23
N LEU A 383 15.06 13.12 9.87
CA LEU A 383 15.34 12.07 10.85
C LEU A 383 16.18 10.93 10.24
N LEU A 384 15.80 10.42 9.06
CA LEU A 384 16.54 9.38 8.36
C LEU A 384 17.94 9.84 7.96
N SER A 385 18.09 11.09 7.48
CA SER A 385 19.37 11.63 7.09
C SER A 385 20.35 11.75 8.27
N ILE A 386 19.87 12.21 9.43
CA ILE A 386 20.68 12.34 10.65
C ILE A 386 21.04 10.96 11.24
N SER A 387 20.11 10.01 11.19
CA SER A 387 20.30 8.68 11.78
C SER A 387 21.04 7.70 10.85
N ALA A 388 21.31 8.06 9.60
CA ALA A 388 21.86 7.16 8.58
C ALA A 388 23.16 6.47 9.02
N ASP A 389 24.12 7.23 9.55
CA ASP A 389 25.40 6.67 10.01
C ASP A 389 25.24 5.76 11.22
N TRP A 390 24.37 6.12 12.16
CA TRP A 390 24.09 5.30 13.33
C TRP A 390 23.39 3.99 12.94
N ILE A 391 22.42 4.06 12.05
CA ILE A 391 21.70 2.89 11.53
C ILE A 391 22.66 1.91 10.85
N THR A 392 23.58 2.40 10.01
CA THR A 392 24.52 1.52 9.28
C THR A 392 25.53 0.85 10.20
N GLN A 393 25.86 1.43 11.37
CA GLN A 393 26.73 0.81 12.37
C GLN A 393 26.13 -0.41 13.04
N ILE A 394 24.80 -0.60 13.00
CA ILE A 394 24.12 -1.80 13.51
C ILE A 394 24.55 -3.04 12.70
N TYR A 395 24.90 -2.84 11.43
CA TYR A 395 25.29 -3.93 10.54
C TYR A 395 26.78 -4.24 10.66
N ARG A 396 27.10 -5.51 10.90
CA ARG A 396 28.49 -6.03 10.91
C ARG A 396 28.93 -6.34 9.48
N THR A 397 29.28 -5.30 8.73
CA THR A 397 29.74 -5.39 7.34
C THR A 397 30.92 -4.45 7.11
N GLU A 398 31.50 -4.49 5.92
CA GLU A 398 32.64 -3.67 5.52
C GLU A 398 32.34 -2.16 5.62
N ALA A 399 33.38 -1.36 5.88
CA ALA A 399 33.23 0.09 6.03
C ALA A 399 32.69 0.76 4.76
N GLU A 400 33.09 0.25 3.57
CA GLU A 400 32.60 0.71 2.28
C GLU A 400 31.10 0.51 2.14
N VAL A 401 30.57 -0.68 2.45
CA VAL A 401 29.12 -0.99 2.39
C VAL A 401 28.33 -0.07 3.31
N ARG A 402 28.83 0.20 4.52
CA ARG A 402 28.17 1.11 5.48
C ARG A 402 28.15 2.54 4.97
N SER A 403 29.27 3.02 4.43
CA SER A 403 29.37 4.36 3.85
C SER A 403 28.40 4.55 2.69
N LEU A 404 28.39 3.61 1.74
CA LEU A 404 27.44 3.61 0.60
C LEU A 404 25.99 3.57 1.07
N ALA A 405 25.66 2.70 2.04
CA ALA A 405 24.30 2.60 2.56
C ALA A 405 23.83 3.91 3.21
N ALA A 406 24.70 4.57 3.98
CA ALA A 406 24.40 5.88 4.57
C ALA A 406 24.20 6.96 3.50
N ALA A 407 25.05 6.98 2.45
CA ALA A 407 24.89 7.90 1.33
C ALA A 407 23.57 7.67 0.57
N PHE A 408 23.18 6.40 0.33
CA PHE A 408 21.91 6.04 -0.32
C PHE A 408 20.70 6.44 0.52
N MET A 409 20.76 6.21 1.84
CA MET A 409 19.68 6.64 2.74
C MET A 409 19.51 8.16 2.74
N ARG A 410 20.61 8.94 2.76
CA ARG A 410 20.56 10.41 2.69
C ARG A 410 19.99 10.90 1.36
N ALA A 411 20.40 10.31 0.23
CA ALA A 411 19.85 10.65 -1.08
C ALA A 411 18.34 10.38 -1.15
N THR A 412 17.88 9.23 -0.64
CA THR A 412 16.47 8.91 -0.57
C THR A 412 15.71 9.82 0.38
N ALA A 413 16.29 10.12 1.55
CA ALA A 413 15.71 11.02 2.55
C ALA A 413 15.37 12.40 1.98
N LEU A 414 16.28 12.96 1.15
CA LEU A 414 16.06 14.22 0.46
C LEU A 414 14.89 14.17 -0.52
N CYS A 415 14.62 13.00 -1.08
CA CYS A 415 13.54 12.80 -2.06
C CYS A 415 12.19 12.42 -1.43
N MET A 416 12.12 12.13 -0.13
CA MET A 416 10.89 11.72 0.56
C MET A 416 9.71 12.71 0.41
N PRO A 417 9.88 14.04 0.51
CA PRO A 417 8.79 14.98 0.27
C PRO A 417 8.20 14.87 -1.14
N PHE A 418 9.04 14.65 -2.15
CA PHE A 418 8.61 14.49 -3.54
C PHE A 418 7.87 13.17 -3.76
N GLN A 419 8.30 12.10 -3.08
CA GLN A 419 7.61 10.81 -3.07
C GLN A 419 6.23 10.94 -2.43
N ALA A 420 6.09 11.70 -1.34
CA ALA A 420 4.80 11.97 -0.70
C ALA A 420 3.83 12.71 -1.64
N ILE A 421 4.31 13.71 -2.39
CA ILE A 421 3.51 14.39 -3.43
C ILE A 421 3.01 13.40 -4.47
N ALA A 422 3.92 12.61 -5.05
CA ALA A 422 3.58 11.66 -6.10
C ALA A 422 2.60 10.58 -5.62
N ASN A 423 2.76 10.10 -4.39
CA ASN A 423 1.87 9.12 -3.79
C ASN A 423 0.46 9.68 -3.52
N CYS A 424 0.36 10.86 -2.92
CA CYS A 424 -0.94 11.51 -2.71
C CYS A 424 -1.66 11.79 -4.04
N ALA A 425 -0.93 12.24 -5.07
CA ALA A 425 -1.47 12.46 -6.41
C ALA A 425 -1.97 11.16 -7.06
N TYR A 426 -1.20 10.07 -6.93
CA TYR A 426 -1.58 8.74 -7.40
C TYR A 426 -2.96 8.34 -6.87
N PHE A 427 -3.15 8.42 -5.57
CA PHE A 427 -4.41 8.04 -4.94
C PHE A 427 -5.56 9.02 -5.23
N ALA A 428 -5.29 10.32 -5.37
CA ALA A 428 -6.29 11.31 -5.75
C ALA A 428 -6.82 11.08 -7.17
N ILE A 429 -5.93 10.93 -8.15
CA ILE A 429 -6.29 10.72 -9.56
C ILE A 429 -7.03 9.40 -9.74
N ARG A 430 -6.57 8.35 -9.04
CA ARG A 430 -7.21 7.04 -9.01
C ARG A 430 -8.64 7.11 -8.45
N SER A 431 -8.89 7.88 -7.37
CA SER A 431 -10.21 8.04 -6.75
C SER A 431 -11.26 8.62 -7.70
N GLY A 432 -10.85 9.44 -8.66
CA GLY A 432 -11.71 9.95 -9.74
C GLY A 432 -11.87 9.01 -10.94
N GLY A 433 -11.34 7.77 -10.86
CA GLY A 433 -11.48 6.75 -11.90
C GLY A 433 -10.64 6.99 -13.16
N ARG A 434 -9.65 7.89 -13.13
CA ARG A 434 -8.71 8.13 -14.24
C ARG A 434 -7.55 7.14 -14.22
N THR A 435 -7.87 5.85 -14.24
CA THR A 435 -6.91 4.75 -14.03
C THR A 435 -5.85 4.63 -15.12
N LEU A 436 -6.17 4.95 -16.37
CA LEU A 436 -5.17 5.03 -17.45
C LEU A 436 -4.18 6.18 -17.24
N LEU A 437 -4.65 7.35 -16.78
CA LEU A 437 -3.77 8.45 -16.43
C LEU A 437 -2.88 8.07 -15.22
N THR A 438 -3.44 7.39 -14.23
CA THR A 438 -2.69 6.85 -13.10
C THR A 438 -1.57 5.92 -13.57
N MET A 439 -1.87 4.97 -14.45
CA MET A 439 -0.88 4.07 -15.04
C MET A 439 0.19 4.82 -15.85
N ALA A 440 -0.21 5.86 -16.58
CA ALA A 440 0.71 6.62 -17.42
C ALA A 440 1.80 7.34 -16.60
N PHE A 441 1.43 8.04 -15.53
CA PHE A 441 2.41 8.76 -14.72
C PHE A 441 3.08 7.89 -13.64
N ASP A 442 2.61 6.67 -13.41
CA ASP A 442 3.20 5.75 -12.44
C ASP A 442 4.06 4.70 -13.14
N SER A 443 3.50 3.62 -13.64
CA SER A 443 4.29 2.52 -14.21
C SER A 443 4.87 2.80 -15.60
N ILE A 444 4.14 3.49 -16.48
CA ILE A 444 4.71 3.87 -17.79
C ILE A 444 5.87 4.85 -17.59
N TYR A 445 5.75 5.81 -16.66
CA TYR A 445 6.85 6.70 -16.29
C TYR A 445 8.09 5.91 -15.81
N VAL A 446 7.90 4.86 -15.01
CA VAL A 446 9.01 4.02 -14.55
C VAL A 446 9.71 3.34 -15.73
N TRP A 447 8.97 2.73 -16.65
CA TRP A 447 9.56 1.98 -17.75
C TRP A 447 10.11 2.86 -18.88
N VAL A 448 9.48 3.98 -19.17
CA VAL A 448 9.88 4.88 -20.27
C VAL A 448 10.96 5.86 -19.85
N PHE A 449 10.96 6.28 -18.57
CA PHE A 449 11.91 7.27 -18.09
C PHE A 449 12.88 6.70 -17.04
N CYS A 450 12.38 6.13 -15.93
CA CYS A 450 13.24 5.80 -14.79
C CYS A 450 14.24 4.67 -15.11
N VAL A 451 13.77 3.58 -15.71
CA VAL A 451 14.62 2.42 -16.08
C VAL A 451 15.66 2.84 -17.13
N PRO A 452 15.31 3.44 -18.28
CA PRO A 452 16.30 3.91 -19.24
C PRO A 452 17.26 4.96 -18.69
N TYR A 453 16.76 5.89 -17.87
CA TYR A 453 17.60 6.90 -17.24
C TYR A 453 18.65 6.29 -16.30
N THR A 454 18.21 5.35 -15.43
CA THR A 454 19.13 4.65 -14.52
C THR A 454 20.13 3.79 -15.31
N TYR A 455 19.66 3.10 -16.35
CA TYR A 455 20.54 2.33 -17.25
C TYR A 455 21.58 3.21 -17.93
N ALA A 456 21.17 4.37 -18.45
CA ALA A 456 22.07 5.33 -19.08
C ALA A 456 23.13 5.86 -18.10
N LEU A 457 22.75 6.20 -16.87
CA LEU A 457 23.70 6.62 -15.83
C LEU A 457 24.73 5.52 -15.51
N VAL A 458 24.29 4.27 -15.40
CA VAL A 458 25.16 3.14 -15.06
C VAL A 458 26.10 2.77 -16.19
N THR A 459 25.61 2.81 -17.45
CA THR A 459 26.33 2.25 -18.62
C THR A 459 27.15 3.29 -19.36
N PHE A 460 26.63 4.51 -19.54
CA PHE A 460 27.26 5.52 -20.39
C PHE A 460 28.01 6.62 -19.63
N THR A 461 28.03 6.57 -18.30
CA THR A 461 28.81 7.52 -17.51
C THR A 461 29.96 6.82 -16.78
N ALA A 462 31.08 7.52 -16.63
CA ALA A 462 32.23 7.08 -15.83
C ALA A 462 32.06 7.39 -14.32
N LEU A 463 30.85 7.76 -13.89
CA LEU A 463 30.59 8.16 -12.50
C LEU A 463 30.63 6.96 -11.55
N GLY A 464 31.13 7.20 -10.35
CA GLY A 464 31.01 6.27 -9.23
C GLY A 464 29.56 6.12 -8.75
N ILE A 465 29.25 4.99 -8.11
CA ILE A 465 27.90 4.70 -7.61
C ILE A 465 27.40 5.74 -6.59
N GLU A 466 28.32 6.38 -5.85
CA GLU A 466 28.04 7.46 -4.92
C GLU A 466 27.38 8.68 -5.59
N SER A 467 27.68 8.91 -6.87
CA SER A 467 27.07 9.96 -7.69
C SER A 467 25.86 9.43 -8.50
N ILE A 468 25.95 8.20 -9.02
CA ILE A 468 24.89 7.60 -9.83
C ILE A 468 23.61 7.44 -9.00
N TYR A 469 23.69 6.95 -7.77
CA TYR A 469 22.51 6.72 -6.96
C TYR A 469 21.75 8.02 -6.63
N PRO A 470 22.35 9.10 -6.11
CA PRO A 470 21.66 10.37 -5.93
C PRO A 470 21.10 10.95 -7.22
N LEU A 471 21.82 10.85 -8.34
CA LEU A 471 21.30 11.27 -9.65
C LEU A 471 20.08 10.45 -10.07
N SER A 472 20.09 9.15 -9.84
CA SER A 472 18.91 8.31 -10.13
C SER A 472 17.68 8.71 -9.31
N GLN A 473 17.85 9.30 -8.12
CA GLN A 473 16.75 9.79 -7.29
C GLN A 473 16.09 11.07 -7.84
N LEU A 474 16.73 11.81 -8.79
CA LEU A 474 16.13 13.01 -9.43
C LEU A 474 14.85 12.71 -10.21
N GLN A 475 14.57 11.46 -10.51
CA GLN A 475 13.27 11.03 -11.02
C GLN A 475 12.10 11.43 -10.09
N HIS A 476 12.30 11.48 -8.76
CA HIS A 476 11.23 11.79 -7.81
C HIS A 476 10.79 13.26 -7.86
N PRO A 477 11.68 14.29 -7.85
CA PRO A 477 11.31 15.66 -8.12
C PRO A 477 10.56 15.84 -9.45
N LEU A 478 11.02 15.22 -10.53
CA LEU A 478 10.36 15.30 -11.82
C LEU A 478 8.95 14.70 -11.78
N LYS A 479 8.81 13.52 -11.18
CA LYS A 479 7.50 12.88 -10.98
C LYS A 479 6.58 13.76 -10.12
N ALA A 480 7.12 14.42 -9.09
CA ALA A 480 6.35 15.33 -8.25
C ALA A 480 5.80 16.53 -9.03
N VAL A 481 6.60 17.13 -9.92
CA VAL A 481 6.12 18.23 -10.79
C VAL A 481 4.97 17.76 -11.69
N ILE A 482 5.13 16.62 -12.37
CA ILE A 482 4.07 16.02 -13.20
C ILE A 482 2.80 15.78 -12.36
N SER A 483 2.97 15.27 -11.15
CA SER A 483 1.90 14.98 -10.19
C SER A 483 1.14 16.25 -9.77
N LEU A 484 1.88 17.34 -9.46
CA LEU A 484 1.29 18.62 -9.10
C LEU A 484 0.47 19.24 -10.25
N VAL A 485 0.97 19.14 -11.48
CA VAL A 485 0.23 19.59 -12.67
C VAL A 485 -1.04 18.74 -12.85
N ALA A 486 -0.94 17.42 -12.73
CA ALA A 486 -2.08 16.51 -12.88
C ALA A 486 -3.16 16.74 -11.81
N VAL A 487 -2.77 16.95 -10.55
CA VAL A 487 -3.71 17.27 -9.46
C VAL A 487 -4.28 18.68 -9.65
N GLY A 488 -3.43 19.66 -10.01
CA GLY A 488 -3.81 21.05 -10.20
C GLY A 488 -4.81 21.26 -11.34
N SER A 489 -4.77 20.42 -12.39
CA SER A 489 -5.73 20.48 -13.51
C SER A 489 -7.18 20.21 -13.10
N GLY A 490 -7.39 19.49 -11.97
CA GLY A 490 -8.73 19.13 -11.50
C GLY A 490 -9.51 18.16 -12.40
N ILE A 491 -8.95 17.75 -13.55
CA ILE A 491 -9.60 16.84 -14.53
C ILE A 491 -9.92 15.47 -13.93
N TRP A 492 -9.21 15.09 -12.88
CA TRP A 492 -9.38 13.82 -12.18
C TRP A 492 -10.64 13.78 -11.30
N ALA A 493 -11.14 14.94 -10.83
CA ALA A 493 -12.23 15.01 -9.87
C ALA A 493 -13.58 14.70 -10.55
N ARG A 494 -13.92 13.41 -10.64
CA ARG A 494 -15.16 12.92 -11.28
C ARG A 494 -16.02 12.13 -10.30
N ASN A 495 -17.31 12.44 -10.29
CA ASN A 495 -18.31 11.62 -9.66
C ASN A 495 -18.73 10.48 -10.62
N LEU A 496 -18.36 9.23 -10.31
CA LEU A 496 -18.67 8.07 -11.15
C LEU A 496 -20.03 7.43 -10.81
N VAL A 497 -20.64 7.83 -9.70
CA VAL A 497 -21.84 7.22 -9.15
C VAL A 497 -23.08 8.11 -9.33
N GLY A 498 -22.90 9.42 -9.57
CA GLY A 498 -23.96 10.40 -9.80
C GLY A 498 -24.42 10.53 -11.27
N GLU A 499 -23.56 10.20 -12.23
CA GLU A 499 -23.85 10.38 -13.67
C GLU A 499 -25.04 9.57 -14.22
N LYS A 500 -25.49 8.52 -13.49
CA LYS A 500 -26.65 7.72 -13.89
C LYS A 500 -28.01 8.23 -13.42
N THR A 501 -28.05 9.23 -12.54
CA THR A 501 -29.33 9.77 -12.05
C THR A 501 -29.90 10.80 -13.04
N GLU A 502 -29.07 11.49 -13.82
CA GLU A 502 -29.53 12.45 -14.82
C GLU A 502 -30.02 11.80 -16.13
N SER A 503 -29.38 10.68 -16.57
CA SER A 503 -29.82 10.00 -17.79
C SER A 503 -31.09 9.14 -17.60
N ALA A 504 -31.44 8.77 -16.36
CA ALA A 504 -32.65 8.02 -16.03
C ALA A 504 -33.88 8.92 -15.79
N LEU A 505 -33.70 10.23 -15.75
CA LEU A 505 -34.78 11.23 -15.64
C LEU A 505 -35.11 11.90 -16.99
N THR A 506 -34.38 11.54 -18.06
CA THR A 506 -34.58 12.07 -19.43
C THR A 506 -35.07 11.00 -20.41
N ASP A 507 -35.32 9.77 -19.98
CA ASP A 507 -36.04 8.71 -20.67
C ASP A 507 -37.40 8.41 -19.95
#